data_cc7883fac73ce0fc0ab9d2bad1da06c3
#
_entry.id   cc7883fac73ce0fc0ab9d2bad1da06c3
#
_cell.length_a   1.000
_cell.length_b   1.000
_cell.length_c   1.000
_cell.angle_alpha   90.00
_cell.angle_beta   90.00
_cell.angle_gamma   90.00
#
_symmetry.space_group_name_H-M   'P 1'
#
loop_
_entity.id
_entity.type
_entity.pdbx_description
1 polymer ?
#
loop_
_entity_poly.entity_id
_entity_poly.type
_entity_poly.pdbx_seq_one_letter_code
_entity_poly.pdbx_strand_id
1 'polypeptide(L)'
;MHFFYTSEISNKTYTFSKEESRHCIKVLRKKVGDDIYLVDGKGNLYHTILTEDNPKGCTVVVKQKEVDFNKRNYRIHMVVSPTKNNDRFEWFLEKVTELGVDEITPIICQNSERKVIKIERLNKILIAAMKQSLKAHLPQLNKIVSWKEFIHQKFNTDRFIAHCGEGRKTPLKQWLKPQQDVMILIGPEGDFSDKEVREAMSSGFVPVSLGKSRLRTETAAVAACHTINLTNE
;
A
#
# COMPACT_ATOMS: atom_id res chain seq x y z
N MET A 1 17.31 5.80 12.11
CA MET A 1 15.94 6.06 12.58
C MET A 1 15.15 4.76 12.44
N HIS A 2 14.24 4.43 13.35
CA HIS A 2 13.40 3.23 13.31
C HIS A 2 12.01 3.60 13.80
N PHE A 3 10.96 3.19 13.06
CA PHE A 3 9.57 3.45 13.45
C PHE A 3 8.94 2.23 14.11
N PHE A 4 8.19 2.46 15.18
CA PHE A 4 7.29 1.51 15.77
C PHE A 4 5.85 1.88 15.41
N TYR A 5 4.97 0.90 15.34
CA TYR A 5 3.57 1.11 14.97
C TYR A 5 2.64 0.85 16.15
N THR A 6 1.66 1.72 16.29
CA THR A 6 0.52 1.51 17.18
C THR A 6 -0.73 2.12 16.59
N SER A 7 -1.84 1.43 16.60
CA SER A 7 -3.13 1.96 16.10
C SER A 7 -3.72 3.06 16.98
N GLU A 8 -3.30 3.15 18.23
CA GLU A 8 -3.87 4.07 19.23
C GLU A 8 -2.81 4.58 20.20
N ILE A 9 -2.70 5.90 20.28
CA ILE A 9 -2.00 6.62 21.35
C ILE A 9 -3.02 7.56 21.97
N SER A 10 -3.67 7.12 23.05
CA SER A 10 -4.71 7.90 23.72
C SER A 10 -4.19 8.79 24.85
N ASN A 11 -3.00 8.49 25.37
CA ASN A 11 -2.41 9.14 26.54
C ASN A 11 -1.01 9.69 26.24
N LYS A 12 -0.46 10.46 27.20
CA LYS A 12 0.94 10.90 27.14
C LYS A 12 1.96 9.75 27.22
N THR A 13 1.54 8.57 27.66
CA THR A 13 2.37 7.37 27.81
C THR A 13 1.85 6.26 26.92
N TYR A 14 2.76 5.45 26.38
CA TYR A 14 2.42 4.23 25.64
C TYR A 14 3.34 3.09 26.09
N THR A 15 2.73 1.92 26.37
CA THR A 15 3.46 0.69 26.69
C THR A 15 3.38 -0.27 25.52
N PHE A 16 4.54 -0.71 25.06
CA PHE A 16 4.66 -1.61 23.91
C PHE A 16 4.16 -3.02 24.22
N SER A 17 3.73 -3.74 23.20
CA SER A 17 3.53 -5.18 23.30
C SER A 17 4.84 -5.89 23.66
N LYS A 18 4.74 -7.12 24.16
CA LYS A 18 5.92 -7.95 24.50
C LYS A 18 6.87 -8.13 23.32
N GLU A 19 6.33 -8.29 22.11
CA GLU A 19 7.12 -8.48 20.90
C GLU A 19 7.90 -7.21 20.53
N GLU A 20 7.23 -6.06 20.48
CA GLU A 20 7.85 -4.76 20.16
C GLU A 20 8.81 -4.32 21.28
N SER A 21 8.49 -4.60 22.55
CA SER A 21 9.40 -4.34 23.68
C SER A 21 10.70 -5.12 23.55
N ARG A 22 10.58 -6.43 23.21
CA ARG A 22 11.75 -7.26 22.98
C ARG A 22 12.59 -6.74 21.81
N HIS A 23 11.95 -6.31 20.73
CA HIS A 23 12.62 -5.71 19.58
C HIS A 23 13.34 -4.43 19.97
N CYS A 24 12.66 -3.51 20.65
CA CYS A 24 13.23 -2.25 21.13
C CYS A 24 14.46 -2.46 22.02
N ILE A 25 14.34 -3.31 23.06
CA ILE A 25 15.36 -3.43 24.11
C ILE A 25 16.46 -4.44 23.74
N LYS A 26 16.11 -5.59 23.14
CA LYS A 26 17.11 -6.65 22.88
C LYS A 26 17.74 -6.55 21.49
N VAL A 27 16.99 -6.11 20.47
CA VAL A 27 17.49 -6.01 19.10
C VAL A 27 18.09 -4.63 18.85
N LEU A 28 17.33 -3.57 19.09
CA LEU A 28 17.79 -2.18 18.88
C LEU A 28 18.62 -1.65 20.06
N ARG A 29 18.66 -2.36 21.18
CA ARG A 29 19.46 -2.05 22.39
C ARG A 29 19.19 -0.66 22.96
N LYS A 30 17.94 -0.22 22.87
CA LYS A 30 17.50 1.05 23.40
C LYS A 30 17.49 1.04 24.93
N LYS A 31 17.80 2.21 25.54
CA LYS A 31 17.90 2.44 26.99
C LYS A 31 16.96 3.56 27.41
N VAL A 32 16.66 3.63 28.70
CA VAL A 32 15.93 4.75 29.28
C VAL A 32 16.61 6.06 28.90
N GLY A 33 15.83 7.03 28.40
CA GLY A 33 16.29 8.31 27.90
C GLY A 33 16.45 8.37 26.37
N ASP A 34 16.45 7.24 25.67
CA ASP A 34 16.59 7.22 24.21
C ASP A 34 15.31 7.67 23.49
N ASP A 35 15.51 8.33 22.34
CA ASP A 35 14.43 8.68 21.42
C ASP A 35 13.86 7.44 20.74
N ILE A 36 12.52 7.35 20.77
CA ILE A 36 11.72 6.35 20.08
C ILE A 36 10.68 7.06 19.23
N TYR A 37 10.50 6.58 18.00
CA TYR A 37 9.54 7.15 17.06
C TYR A 37 8.38 6.19 16.85
N LEU A 38 7.15 6.66 17.06
CA LEU A 38 5.93 5.90 16.85
C LEU A 38 5.13 6.50 15.70
N VAL A 39 4.44 5.65 14.94
CA VAL A 39 3.49 6.06 13.91
C VAL A 39 2.16 5.34 14.14
N ASP A 40 1.04 5.99 13.81
CA ASP A 40 -0.31 5.44 14.01
C ASP A 40 -0.98 4.91 12.74
N GLY A 41 -0.28 4.98 11.61
CA GLY A 41 -0.82 4.60 10.30
C GLY A 41 -1.83 5.60 9.73
N LYS A 42 -2.16 6.66 10.48
CA LYS A 42 -3.11 7.72 10.07
C LYS A 42 -2.39 9.00 9.64
N GLY A 43 -1.05 8.95 9.55
CA GLY A 43 -0.21 10.09 9.17
C GLY A 43 0.39 10.84 10.34
N ASN A 44 0.26 10.38 11.58
CA ASN A 44 0.90 11.04 12.70
C ASN A 44 2.22 10.34 13.05
N LEU A 45 3.25 11.15 13.28
CA LEU A 45 4.53 10.75 13.85
C LEU A 45 4.64 11.29 15.28
N TYR A 46 4.97 10.42 16.22
CA TYR A 46 5.15 10.76 17.62
C TYR A 46 6.62 10.62 18.01
N HIS A 47 7.21 11.72 18.45
CA HIS A 47 8.51 11.73 19.09
C HIS A 47 8.33 11.39 20.57
N THR A 48 8.95 10.33 21.01
CA THR A 48 8.79 9.81 22.39
C THR A 48 10.15 9.52 23.01
N ILE A 49 10.19 9.49 24.35
CA ILE A 49 11.36 9.11 25.13
C ILE A 49 11.05 7.81 25.86
N LEU A 50 11.98 6.85 25.81
CA LEU A 50 11.88 5.62 26.58
C LEU A 50 12.05 5.91 28.06
N THR A 51 11.07 5.55 28.88
CA THR A 51 11.05 5.76 30.33
C THR A 51 11.23 4.49 31.14
N GLU A 52 10.89 3.33 30.53
CA GLU A 52 11.06 2.02 31.14
C GLU A 52 11.56 1.02 30.07
N ASP A 53 12.71 0.36 30.31
CA ASP A 53 13.35 -0.55 29.36
C ASP A 53 13.08 -2.04 29.64
N ASN A 54 11.87 -2.34 30.18
CA ASN A 54 11.47 -3.71 30.42
C ASN A 54 11.21 -4.47 29.09
N PRO A 55 11.92 -5.59 28.83
CA PRO A 55 11.75 -6.35 27.57
C PRO A 55 10.38 -7.04 27.43
N LYS A 56 9.55 -7.04 28.48
CA LYS A 56 8.18 -7.59 28.47
C LYS A 56 7.11 -6.53 28.28
N GLY A 57 7.45 -5.25 28.43
CA GLY A 57 6.54 -4.12 28.34
C GLY A 57 7.29 -2.82 28.56
N CYS A 58 8.08 -2.37 27.58
CA CYS A 58 8.77 -1.08 27.68
C CYS A 58 7.78 0.07 27.49
N THR A 59 8.01 1.18 28.18
CA THR A 59 7.11 2.32 28.22
C THR A 59 7.81 3.58 27.68
N VAL A 60 7.08 4.35 26.91
CA VAL A 60 7.53 5.64 26.36
C VAL A 60 6.60 6.77 26.76
N VAL A 61 7.15 7.98 26.84
CA VAL A 61 6.39 9.23 27.04
C VAL A 61 6.43 10.05 25.76
N VAL A 62 5.27 10.48 25.29
CA VAL A 62 5.11 11.34 24.11
C VAL A 62 5.61 12.76 24.45
N LYS A 63 6.57 13.25 23.69
CA LYS A 63 7.09 14.62 23.80
C LYS A 63 6.46 15.54 22.76
N GLN A 64 6.31 15.07 21.53
CA GLN A 64 5.77 15.84 20.43
C GLN A 64 4.98 14.93 19.49
N LYS A 65 3.94 15.50 18.88
CA LYS A 65 3.18 14.89 17.79
C LYS A 65 3.32 15.77 16.56
N GLU A 66 3.73 15.16 15.45
CA GLU A 66 3.69 15.76 14.12
C GLU A 66 2.51 15.16 13.36
N VAL A 67 1.60 16.01 12.91
CA VAL A 67 0.39 15.64 12.17
C VAL A 67 0.67 15.67 10.68
N ASP A 68 0.09 14.74 9.91
CA ASP A 68 0.23 14.67 8.46
C ASP A 68 1.70 14.57 7.99
N PHE A 69 2.52 13.82 8.73
CA PHE A 69 3.94 13.61 8.41
C PHE A 69 4.13 13.09 6.98
N ASN A 70 4.83 13.87 6.16
CA ASN A 70 5.09 13.58 4.74
C ASN A 70 3.82 13.28 3.92
N LYS A 71 2.70 13.96 4.24
CA LYS A 71 1.45 13.81 3.51
C LYS A 71 1.61 14.28 2.07
N ARG A 72 1.15 13.45 1.14
CA ARG A 72 1.07 13.79 -0.28
C ARG A 72 -0.26 14.48 -0.60
N ASN A 73 -0.29 15.21 -1.69
CA ASN A 73 -1.48 15.91 -2.19
C ASN A 73 -2.20 15.16 -3.33
N TYR A 74 -1.91 13.87 -3.49
CA TYR A 74 -2.54 12.94 -4.45
C TYR A 74 -2.67 11.56 -3.81
N ARG A 75 -3.57 10.75 -4.33
CA ARG A 75 -3.82 9.37 -3.88
C ARG A 75 -3.64 8.37 -5.01
N ILE A 76 -3.11 7.22 -4.68
CA ILE A 76 -2.94 6.08 -5.58
C ILE A 76 -3.79 4.91 -5.07
N HIS A 77 -4.78 4.50 -5.86
CA HIS A 77 -5.58 3.31 -5.61
C HIS A 77 -5.18 2.21 -6.60
N MET A 78 -4.56 1.16 -6.08
CA MET A 78 -4.16 -0.02 -6.85
C MET A 78 -5.23 -1.10 -6.75
N VAL A 79 -5.86 -1.45 -7.88
CA VAL A 79 -6.85 -2.53 -7.96
C VAL A 79 -6.19 -3.69 -8.69
N VAL A 80 -5.78 -4.72 -7.95
CA VAL A 80 -4.86 -5.75 -8.46
C VAL A 80 -5.40 -7.15 -8.20
N SER A 81 -5.38 -7.99 -9.23
CA SER A 81 -5.74 -9.40 -9.05
C SER A 81 -4.68 -10.13 -8.23
N PRO A 82 -5.06 -10.85 -7.15
CA PRO A 82 -4.11 -11.66 -6.40
C PRO A 82 -3.44 -12.68 -7.30
N THR A 83 -2.11 -12.77 -7.23
CA THR A 83 -1.32 -13.73 -8.00
C THR A 83 -1.54 -15.16 -7.47
N LYS A 84 -1.35 -16.16 -8.33
CA LYS A 84 -1.39 -17.58 -7.96
C LYS A 84 -0.45 -17.87 -6.79
N ASN A 85 0.78 -17.37 -6.86
CA ASN A 85 1.76 -17.47 -5.78
C ASN A 85 1.57 -16.32 -4.78
N ASN A 86 1.30 -16.64 -3.51
CA ASN A 86 1.15 -15.65 -2.44
C ASN A 86 2.37 -14.76 -2.28
N ASP A 87 3.59 -15.31 -2.35
CA ASP A 87 4.81 -14.57 -2.10
C ASP A 87 4.99 -13.40 -3.08
N ARG A 88 4.50 -13.56 -4.33
CA ARG A 88 4.50 -12.49 -5.32
C ARG A 88 3.52 -11.37 -4.99
N PHE A 89 2.33 -11.73 -4.51
CA PHE A 89 1.35 -10.74 -4.09
C PHE A 89 1.81 -10.01 -2.83
N GLU A 90 2.44 -10.73 -1.89
CA GLU A 90 3.04 -10.17 -0.69
C GLU A 90 4.20 -9.23 -1.03
N TRP A 91 5.08 -9.63 -1.96
CA TRP A 91 6.15 -8.78 -2.48
C TRP A 91 5.60 -7.50 -3.14
N PHE A 92 4.53 -7.62 -3.96
CA PHE A 92 3.86 -6.45 -4.52
C PHE A 92 3.40 -5.49 -3.41
N LEU A 93 2.69 -5.99 -2.40
CA LEU A 93 2.20 -5.18 -1.27
C LEU A 93 3.33 -4.46 -0.54
N GLU A 94 4.43 -5.16 -0.28
CA GLU A 94 5.62 -4.58 0.33
C GLU A 94 6.15 -3.41 -0.52
N LYS A 95 6.39 -3.65 -1.82
CA LYS A 95 7.03 -2.65 -2.69
C LYS A 95 6.15 -1.43 -2.97
N VAL A 96 4.84 -1.61 -3.17
CA VAL A 96 3.97 -0.43 -3.37
C VAL A 96 3.77 0.37 -2.08
N THR A 97 3.88 -0.27 -0.91
CA THR A 97 3.90 0.44 0.38
C THR A 97 5.16 1.27 0.52
N GLU A 98 6.32 0.73 0.17
CA GLU A 98 7.59 1.47 0.13
C GLU A 98 7.53 2.65 -0.83
N LEU A 99 6.92 2.49 -2.00
CA LEU A 99 6.71 3.57 -2.98
C LEU A 99 5.68 4.60 -2.51
N GLY A 100 4.70 4.20 -1.71
CA GLY A 100 3.67 5.09 -1.19
C GLY A 100 2.34 4.96 -1.93
N VAL A 101 1.73 3.78 -1.91
CA VAL A 101 0.33 3.58 -2.27
C VAL A 101 -0.58 4.03 -1.13
N ASP A 102 -1.82 4.45 -1.44
CA ASP A 102 -2.80 4.85 -0.42
C ASP A 102 -3.87 3.78 -0.21
N GLU A 103 -4.27 3.09 -1.28
CA GLU A 103 -5.35 2.13 -1.23
C GLU A 103 -5.10 0.94 -2.16
N ILE A 104 -5.41 -0.26 -1.68
CA ILE A 104 -5.25 -1.50 -2.43
C ILE A 104 -6.55 -2.29 -2.35
N THR A 105 -7.11 -2.61 -3.52
CA THR A 105 -8.29 -3.49 -3.63
C THR A 105 -7.92 -4.75 -4.40
N PRO A 106 -7.87 -5.90 -3.74
CA PRO A 106 -7.74 -7.18 -4.42
C PRO A 106 -9.01 -7.50 -5.22
N ILE A 107 -8.88 -7.79 -6.53
CA ILE A 107 -10.02 -8.03 -7.42
C ILE A 107 -9.98 -9.43 -8.04
N ILE A 108 -11.14 -10.12 -8.08
CA ILE A 108 -11.30 -11.40 -8.76
C ILE A 108 -11.83 -11.14 -10.16
N CYS A 109 -10.98 -11.43 -11.15
CA CYS A 109 -11.27 -11.40 -12.58
C CYS A 109 -11.63 -12.79 -13.10
N GLN A 110 -12.08 -12.88 -14.34
CA GLN A 110 -12.43 -14.15 -15.01
C GLN A 110 -11.27 -15.15 -14.96
N ASN A 111 -10.06 -14.69 -15.26
CA ASN A 111 -8.85 -15.53 -15.33
C ASN A 111 -8.08 -15.59 -14.00
N SER A 112 -8.66 -15.15 -12.88
CA SER A 112 -8.00 -15.22 -11.57
C SER A 112 -7.95 -16.65 -11.06
N GLU A 113 -6.74 -17.17 -10.84
CA GLU A 113 -6.54 -18.48 -10.23
C GLU A 113 -6.76 -18.44 -8.71
N ARG A 114 -6.40 -17.33 -8.05
CA ARG A 114 -6.56 -17.14 -6.62
C ARG A 114 -7.79 -16.29 -6.31
N LYS A 115 -8.69 -16.85 -5.50
CA LYS A 115 -9.97 -16.22 -5.12
C LYS A 115 -10.08 -15.92 -3.62
N VAL A 116 -9.06 -16.28 -2.83
CA VAL A 116 -9.05 -16.09 -1.38
C VAL A 116 -7.71 -15.54 -0.94
N ILE A 117 -7.75 -14.57 -0.04
CA ILE A 117 -6.57 -13.95 0.58
C ILE A 117 -6.71 -13.95 2.11
N LYS A 118 -5.58 -13.93 2.82
CA LYS A 118 -5.52 -13.85 4.29
C LYS A 118 -5.24 -12.40 4.70
N ILE A 119 -6.29 -11.60 4.83
CA ILE A 119 -6.22 -10.13 5.12
C ILE A 119 -5.29 -9.82 6.29
N GLU A 120 -5.41 -10.55 7.41
CA GLU A 120 -4.57 -10.31 8.59
C GLU A 120 -3.07 -10.47 8.30
N ARG A 121 -2.70 -11.48 7.50
CA ARG A 121 -1.30 -11.69 7.09
C ARG A 121 -0.82 -10.55 6.20
N LEU A 122 -1.63 -10.13 5.24
CA LEU A 122 -1.30 -9.05 4.31
C LEU A 122 -1.17 -7.71 5.05
N ASN A 123 -2.03 -7.41 6.02
CA ASN A 123 -1.90 -6.21 6.84
C ASN A 123 -0.59 -6.17 7.65
N LYS A 124 -0.10 -7.33 8.14
CA LYS A 124 1.21 -7.39 8.82
C LYS A 124 2.35 -7.01 7.87
N ILE A 125 2.26 -7.39 6.60
CA ILE A 125 3.24 -7.02 5.57
C ILE A 125 3.23 -5.51 5.32
N LEU A 126 2.04 -4.91 5.16
CA LEU A 126 1.90 -3.46 4.97
C LEU A 126 2.47 -2.69 6.16
N ILE A 127 2.18 -3.11 7.40
CA ILE A 127 2.72 -2.48 8.61
C ILE A 127 4.26 -2.58 8.64
N ALA A 128 4.81 -3.76 8.33
CA ALA A 128 6.26 -3.95 8.29
C ALA A 128 6.93 -3.05 7.24
N ALA A 129 6.37 -3.01 6.02
CA ALA A 129 6.85 -2.17 4.93
C ALA A 129 6.74 -0.67 5.24
N MET A 130 5.62 -0.23 5.83
CA MET A 130 5.41 1.15 6.28
C MET A 130 6.49 1.56 7.31
N LYS A 131 6.73 0.73 8.34
CA LYS A 131 7.77 1.01 9.35
C LYS A 131 9.17 1.08 8.72
N GLN A 132 9.50 0.13 7.86
CA GLN A 132 10.80 0.03 7.22
C GLN A 132 11.08 1.22 6.29
N SER A 133 10.07 1.67 5.56
CA SER A 133 10.19 2.81 4.63
C SER A 133 9.96 4.18 5.30
N LEU A 134 9.91 4.22 6.63
CA LEU A 134 9.76 5.45 7.44
C LEU A 134 8.53 6.28 7.05
N LYS A 135 7.41 5.62 6.78
CA LYS A 135 6.12 6.26 6.47
C LYS A 135 5.19 6.24 7.68
N ALA A 136 4.35 7.26 7.79
CA ALA A 136 3.34 7.36 8.84
C ALA A 136 1.91 7.02 8.36
N HIS A 137 1.71 6.88 7.04
CA HIS A 137 0.43 6.47 6.45
C HIS A 137 0.46 4.97 6.10
N LEU A 138 -0.44 4.20 6.69
CA LEU A 138 -0.64 2.79 6.37
C LEU A 138 -1.60 2.70 5.18
N PRO A 139 -1.24 2.02 4.08
CA PRO A 139 -2.17 1.80 2.98
C PRO A 139 -3.43 1.07 3.44
N GLN A 140 -4.58 1.52 2.96
CA GLN A 140 -5.85 0.83 3.20
C GLN A 140 -5.90 -0.43 2.33
N LEU A 141 -5.96 -1.61 2.95
CA LEU A 141 -6.21 -2.86 2.25
C LEU A 141 -7.69 -3.22 2.33
N ASN A 142 -8.37 -3.17 1.19
CA ASN A 142 -9.79 -3.52 1.09
C ASN A 142 -10.00 -5.03 1.11
N LYS A 143 -11.23 -5.44 1.41
CA LYS A 143 -11.66 -6.83 1.21
C LYS A 143 -11.59 -7.16 -0.28
N ILE A 144 -11.35 -8.43 -0.58
CA ILE A 144 -11.38 -8.92 -1.96
C ILE A 144 -12.79 -8.76 -2.52
N VAL A 145 -12.89 -8.26 -3.75
CA VAL A 145 -14.16 -8.02 -4.45
C VAL A 145 -14.19 -8.76 -5.78
N SER A 146 -15.36 -9.11 -6.27
CA SER A 146 -15.53 -9.63 -7.63
C SER A 146 -15.46 -8.49 -8.65
N TRP A 147 -15.07 -8.82 -9.90
CA TRP A 147 -15.09 -7.88 -11.02
C TRP A 147 -16.46 -7.18 -11.14
N LYS A 148 -17.55 -7.97 -11.09
CA LYS A 148 -18.92 -7.47 -11.24
C LYS A 148 -19.29 -6.46 -10.14
N GLU A 149 -18.92 -6.72 -8.90
CA GLU A 149 -19.19 -5.80 -7.79
C GLU A 149 -18.38 -4.52 -7.90
N PHE A 150 -17.13 -4.62 -8.38
CA PHE A 150 -16.24 -3.49 -8.48
C PHE A 150 -16.57 -2.55 -9.64
N ILE A 151 -16.77 -3.10 -10.86
CA ILE A 151 -16.84 -2.31 -12.09
C ILE A 151 -18.08 -1.38 -12.15
N HIS A 152 -19.12 -1.68 -11.39
CA HIS A 152 -20.34 -0.88 -11.31
C HIS A 152 -20.30 0.24 -10.25
N GLN A 153 -19.20 0.35 -9.50
CA GLN A 153 -19.03 1.43 -8.54
C GLN A 153 -18.76 2.75 -9.26
N LYS A 154 -19.16 3.86 -8.62
CA LYS A 154 -18.85 5.21 -9.11
C LYS A 154 -17.54 5.68 -8.49
N PHE A 155 -16.63 6.15 -9.32
CA PHE A 155 -15.35 6.70 -8.89
C PHE A 155 -15.20 8.12 -9.43
N ASN A 156 -14.57 8.98 -8.64
CA ASN A 156 -14.27 10.37 -9.02
C ASN A 156 -12.74 10.57 -9.08
N THR A 157 -12.06 9.73 -9.85
CA THR A 157 -10.61 9.75 -10.04
C THR A 157 -10.28 9.44 -11.48
N ASP A 158 -9.07 9.77 -11.93
CA ASP A 158 -8.54 9.26 -13.19
C ASP A 158 -8.36 7.74 -13.10
N ARG A 159 -8.88 7.01 -14.11
CA ARG A 159 -9.00 5.55 -14.07
C ARG A 159 -8.32 4.91 -15.25
N PHE A 160 -7.43 3.97 -14.97
CA PHE A 160 -6.64 3.28 -15.98
C PHE A 160 -6.77 1.76 -15.86
N ILE A 161 -6.66 1.07 -16.99
CA ILE A 161 -6.57 -0.38 -17.06
C ILE A 161 -5.34 -0.76 -17.88
N ALA A 162 -4.40 -1.51 -17.26
CA ALA A 162 -3.24 -2.05 -17.95
C ALA A 162 -3.48 -3.49 -18.34
N HIS A 163 -3.49 -3.78 -19.64
CA HIS A 163 -3.72 -5.13 -20.18
C HIS A 163 -2.84 -5.39 -21.41
N CYS A 164 -2.63 -6.68 -21.75
CA CYS A 164 -1.80 -7.12 -22.86
C CYS A 164 -2.56 -7.28 -24.19
N GLY A 165 -3.92 -7.24 -24.17
CA GLY A 165 -4.78 -7.43 -25.35
C GLY A 165 -4.39 -6.54 -26.52
N GLU A 166 -4.89 -6.84 -27.71
CA GLU A 166 -4.56 -6.13 -28.96
C GLU A 166 -4.99 -4.66 -28.94
N GLY A 167 -4.41 -3.88 -29.86
CA GLY A 167 -4.69 -2.46 -30.03
C GLY A 167 -3.57 -1.54 -29.50
N ARG A 168 -3.52 -0.34 -30.08
CA ARG A 168 -2.54 0.68 -29.68
C ARG A 168 -2.97 1.32 -28.36
N LYS A 169 -2.12 1.23 -27.35
CA LYS A 169 -2.32 1.86 -26.05
C LYS A 169 -1.31 2.96 -25.84
N THR A 170 -1.76 4.07 -25.29
CA THR A 170 -0.88 5.16 -24.90
C THR A 170 -0.16 4.80 -23.59
N PRO A 171 1.14 5.08 -23.47
CA PRO A 171 1.87 4.86 -22.22
C PRO A 171 1.22 5.58 -21.03
N LEU A 172 1.12 4.91 -19.87
CA LEU A 172 0.52 5.47 -18.65
C LEU A 172 1.05 6.87 -18.34
N LYS A 173 2.37 7.07 -18.40
CA LYS A 173 3.03 8.35 -18.11
C LYS A 173 2.54 9.54 -18.95
N GLN A 174 1.92 9.32 -20.12
CA GLN A 174 1.40 10.40 -20.97
C GLN A 174 0.00 10.85 -20.56
N TRP A 175 -0.69 10.07 -19.76
CA TRP A 175 -2.02 10.39 -19.21
C TRP A 175 -1.95 11.04 -17.85
N LEU A 176 -0.87 10.77 -17.09
CA LEU A 176 -0.73 11.25 -15.72
C LEU A 176 -0.49 12.76 -15.70
N LYS A 177 -1.13 13.41 -14.75
CA LYS A 177 -0.91 14.81 -14.39
C LYS A 177 -0.52 14.88 -12.92
N PRO A 178 0.40 15.79 -12.54
CA PRO A 178 0.75 15.98 -11.14
C PRO A 178 -0.46 16.33 -10.27
N GLN A 179 -0.44 15.90 -9.03
CA GLN A 179 -1.43 16.22 -7.99
C GLN A 179 -2.85 15.72 -8.28
N GLN A 180 -2.99 14.66 -9.09
CA GLN A 180 -4.28 14.04 -9.35
C GLN A 180 -4.37 12.64 -8.75
N ASP A 181 -5.53 12.33 -8.21
CA ASP A 181 -5.85 11.00 -7.70
C ASP A 181 -5.98 10.01 -8.87
N VAL A 182 -5.33 8.87 -8.73
CA VAL A 182 -5.23 7.87 -9.79
C VAL A 182 -5.69 6.50 -9.27
N MET A 183 -6.53 5.82 -10.06
CA MET A 183 -6.86 4.42 -9.89
C MET A 183 -6.34 3.61 -11.08
N ILE A 184 -5.75 2.44 -10.82
CA ILE A 184 -5.29 1.56 -11.89
C ILE A 184 -5.64 0.10 -11.63
N LEU A 185 -6.20 -0.54 -12.67
CA LEU A 185 -6.52 -1.96 -12.73
C LEU A 185 -5.34 -2.75 -13.32
N ILE A 186 -4.92 -3.79 -12.59
CA ILE A 186 -3.90 -4.76 -13.03
C ILE A 186 -4.48 -6.16 -12.93
N GLY A 187 -4.51 -6.86 -14.05
CA GLY A 187 -5.10 -8.20 -14.18
C GLY A 187 -4.28 -9.33 -13.57
N PRO A 188 -4.84 -10.56 -13.55
CA PRO A 188 -4.16 -11.78 -13.17
C PRO A 188 -3.11 -12.18 -14.21
N GLU A 189 -2.39 -13.30 -13.99
CA GLU A 189 -1.41 -13.85 -14.93
C GLU A 189 -2.00 -14.18 -16.31
N GLY A 190 -3.29 -14.54 -16.36
CA GLY A 190 -4.06 -14.79 -17.59
C GLY A 190 -4.68 -13.53 -18.21
N ASP A 191 -4.33 -12.33 -17.71
CA ASP A 191 -4.88 -11.04 -18.12
C ASP A 191 -6.40 -10.91 -17.91
N PHE A 192 -6.94 -9.74 -18.20
CA PHE A 192 -8.39 -9.52 -18.29
C PHE A 192 -8.96 -10.18 -19.54
N SER A 193 -10.17 -10.67 -19.46
CA SER A 193 -10.91 -11.08 -20.66
C SER A 193 -11.31 -9.86 -21.50
N ASP A 194 -11.54 -10.06 -22.81
CA ASP A 194 -12.00 -8.99 -23.70
C ASP A 194 -13.32 -8.35 -23.23
N LYS A 195 -14.17 -9.14 -22.57
CA LYS A 195 -15.39 -8.63 -21.96
C LYS A 195 -15.09 -7.66 -20.82
N GLU A 196 -14.20 -8.03 -19.91
CA GLU A 196 -13.80 -7.18 -18.79
C GLU A 196 -13.13 -5.88 -19.27
N VAL A 197 -12.28 -5.95 -20.29
CA VAL A 197 -11.68 -4.76 -20.89
C VAL A 197 -12.75 -3.82 -21.45
N ARG A 198 -13.72 -4.35 -22.20
CA ARG A 198 -14.83 -3.54 -22.75
C ARG A 198 -15.69 -2.92 -21.64
N GLU A 199 -16.02 -3.67 -20.61
CA GLU A 199 -16.78 -3.18 -19.44
C GLU A 199 -16.00 -2.08 -18.71
N ALA A 200 -14.68 -2.24 -18.50
CA ALA A 200 -13.85 -1.21 -17.91
C ALA A 200 -13.88 0.09 -18.73
N MET A 201 -13.69 -0.01 -20.05
CA MET A 201 -13.73 1.16 -20.94
C MET A 201 -15.10 1.84 -20.90
N SER A 202 -16.19 1.08 -20.90
CA SER A 202 -17.56 1.60 -20.76
C SER A 202 -17.81 2.27 -19.40
N SER A 203 -17.05 1.85 -18.38
CA SER A 203 -17.06 2.46 -17.03
C SER A 203 -16.05 3.60 -16.89
N GLY A 204 -15.44 4.06 -17.99
CA GLY A 204 -14.55 5.22 -18.04
C GLY A 204 -13.09 4.92 -17.67
N PHE A 205 -12.66 3.67 -17.68
CA PHE A 205 -11.24 3.33 -17.57
C PHE A 205 -10.55 3.51 -18.92
N VAL A 206 -9.37 4.14 -18.88
CA VAL A 206 -8.54 4.35 -20.08
C VAL A 206 -7.54 3.21 -20.20
N PRO A 207 -7.49 2.49 -21.35
CA PRO A 207 -6.50 1.45 -21.56
C PRO A 207 -5.11 2.05 -21.75
N VAL A 208 -4.13 1.54 -20.97
CA VAL A 208 -2.76 2.05 -20.96
C VAL A 208 -1.71 0.96 -21.14
N SER A 209 -0.54 1.38 -21.62
CA SER A 209 0.65 0.55 -21.69
C SER A 209 1.64 0.92 -20.57
N LEU A 210 2.28 -0.08 -19.98
CA LEU A 210 3.37 0.07 -19.01
C LEU A 210 4.76 -0.13 -19.67
N GLY A 211 4.81 -0.16 -20.99
CA GLY A 211 6.03 -0.34 -21.77
C GLY A 211 5.90 -1.44 -22.83
N LYS A 212 7.00 -1.76 -23.51
CA LYS A 212 7.03 -2.74 -24.61
C LYS A 212 7.15 -4.18 -24.11
N SER A 213 7.69 -4.39 -22.93
CA SER A 213 7.93 -5.73 -22.36
C SER A 213 6.67 -6.28 -21.71
N ARG A 214 6.46 -7.59 -21.83
CA ARG A 214 5.44 -8.28 -21.06
C ARG A 214 5.89 -8.38 -19.60
N LEU A 215 5.12 -7.78 -18.70
CA LEU A 215 5.37 -7.79 -17.27
C LEU A 215 4.49 -8.85 -16.58
N ARG A 216 4.97 -9.39 -15.48
CA ARG A 216 4.14 -10.17 -14.57
C ARG A 216 3.22 -9.23 -13.79
N THR A 217 2.11 -9.74 -13.26
CA THR A 217 1.11 -8.96 -12.49
C THR A 217 1.74 -8.11 -11.40
N GLU A 218 2.58 -8.70 -10.54
CA GLU A 218 3.26 -8.00 -9.46
C GLU A 218 4.23 -6.93 -9.98
N THR A 219 4.94 -7.22 -11.05
CA THR A 219 5.87 -6.26 -11.68
C THR A 219 5.12 -5.11 -12.34
N ALA A 220 4.02 -5.41 -13.04
CA ALA A 220 3.17 -4.40 -13.67
C ALA A 220 2.59 -3.44 -12.62
N ALA A 221 2.12 -3.99 -11.49
CA ALA A 221 1.56 -3.19 -10.41
C ALA A 221 2.62 -2.27 -9.77
N VAL A 222 3.82 -2.77 -9.48
CA VAL A 222 4.92 -1.96 -8.93
C VAL A 222 5.37 -0.88 -9.94
N ALA A 223 5.52 -1.23 -11.21
CA ALA A 223 5.90 -0.29 -12.26
C ALA A 223 4.86 0.82 -12.43
N ALA A 224 3.57 0.49 -12.40
CA ALA A 224 2.49 1.47 -12.47
C ALA A 224 2.50 2.41 -11.26
N CYS A 225 2.61 1.88 -10.05
CA CYS A 225 2.70 2.66 -8.81
C CYS A 225 3.89 3.62 -8.86
N HIS A 226 5.07 3.14 -9.25
CA HIS A 226 6.27 3.97 -9.36
C HIS A 226 6.12 5.06 -10.43
N THR A 227 5.54 4.74 -11.59
CA THR A 227 5.30 5.72 -12.66
C THR A 227 4.40 6.87 -12.18
N ILE A 228 3.36 6.56 -11.38
CA ILE A 228 2.46 7.57 -10.81
C ILE A 228 3.19 8.44 -9.79
N ASN A 229 3.97 7.83 -8.88
CA ASN A 229 4.76 8.58 -7.90
C ASN A 229 5.78 9.50 -8.58
N LEU A 230 6.54 8.98 -9.54
CA LEU A 230 7.59 9.73 -10.26
C LEU A 230 7.02 10.94 -11.05
N THR A 231 5.75 10.90 -11.45
CA THR A 231 5.08 12.05 -12.09
C THR A 231 4.81 13.18 -11.10
N ASN A 232 4.80 12.87 -9.80
CA ASN A 232 4.48 13.81 -8.72
C ASN A 232 5.72 14.30 -7.95
N GLU A 233 6.91 13.82 -8.28
CA GLU A 233 8.20 14.32 -7.80
C GLU A 233 8.69 15.51 -8.63
#